data_a07db083f1d8f6405e07ebb3115aa957
#
_entry.id   a07db083f1d8f6405e07ebb3115aa957
#
_cell.length_a   1.000
_cell.length_b   1.000
_cell.length_c   1.000
_cell.angle_alpha   90.00
_cell.angle_beta   90.00
_cell.angle_gamma   90.00
#
_symmetry.space_group_name_H-M   'P 1'
#
loop_
_entity.id
_entity.type
_entity.pdbx_description
1 polymer ?
#
loop_
_entity_poly.entity_id
_entity_poly.type
_entity_poly.pdbx_seq_one_letter_code
_entity_poly.pdbx_strand_id
1 'polypeptide(L)'
;MCIRDRNTSERLWDNNFFVQSGYKNVLNEKFTLRAMAKYNYAFTRYLDVNDKYAAGEQVDLNTQNEYYGSVGLLYTPIKYVSATLTTDLTRSMLDNNFVNGPNPKRMASQSVLAVQYKNSRFTATGSLLGTYITDKVEQGEKPDDKRRLSPAVSLSWRPFSESTLRIRASYKDIFRVPTFTDLYYLRMGNTNLKPEETSQYNVGVTWSSSCGDWLRHFSISADGYYNTVKDKIVALPTMYVWKMMNMGEVDIKGVDVNLSTQFRLPLRMSLLLASTYSFQYAVDVTDPEAKNYKDQIPYTPRHSGTVSVTLENPWVNVSYILTAVGDRYALPQNIDRNRIDSYIEQSISINRDFRFRYFGLRLQGELLNLANVNYDVIQYYPMPGRSWRLSICLSY
;
A
#
# COMPACT_ATOMS: atom_id res chain seq x y z
N MET A 1 -8.95 32.12 5.48
CA MET A 1 -9.37 32.34 4.09
C MET A 1 -10.02 31.06 3.62
N CYS A 2 -11.34 31.02 3.55
CA CYS A 2 -12.06 29.78 3.15
C CYS A 2 -11.79 29.48 1.68
N ILE A 3 -11.19 28.33 1.43
CA ILE A 3 -10.91 27.81 0.06
C ILE A 3 -12.20 27.22 -0.56
N ARG A 4 -13.37 27.64 -0.10
CA ARG A 4 -14.66 27.10 -0.55
C ARG A 4 -15.07 27.53 -1.95
N ASP A 5 -14.34 28.47 -2.56
CA ASP A 5 -14.63 29.04 -3.86
C ASP A 5 -13.68 28.58 -4.97
N ARG A 6 -12.95 27.46 -4.75
CA ARG A 6 -12.20 26.87 -5.86
C ARG A 6 -13.15 26.20 -6.81
N ASN A 7 -13.11 26.73 -8.00
CA ASN A 7 -13.79 26.33 -9.21
C ASN A 7 -13.84 24.80 -9.32
N THR A 8 -15.03 24.23 -9.21
CA THR A 8 -15.29 22.80 -9.32
C THR A 8 -15.24 22.29 -10.77
N SER A 9 -14.52 22.99 -11.65
CA SER A 9 -14.43 22.66 -13.08
C SER A 9 -13.33 21.64 -13.42
N GLU A 10 -12.49 21.27 -12.43
CA GLU A 10 -11.49 20.21 -12.61
C GLU A 10 -12.18 18.87 -12.78
N ARG A 11 -11.79 18.12 -13.82
CA ARG A 11 -12.33 16.78 -14.11
C ARG A 11 -11.22 15.82 -14.45
N LEU A 12 -11.35 14.59 -13.95
CA LEU A 12 -10.45 13.48 -14.23
C LEU A 12 -11.25 12.31 -14.82
N TRP A 13 -10.74 11.76 -15.91
CA TRP A 13 -11.23 10.51 -16.50
C TRP A 13 -10.10 9.50 -16.57
N ASP A 14 -10.37 8.29 -16.11
CA ASP A 14 -9.46 7.17 -16.13
C ASP A 14 -10.07 6.00 -16.89
N ASN A 15 -9.33 5.48 -17.86
CA ASN A 15 -9.67 4.24 -18.56
C ASN A 15 -8.53 3.24 -18.39
N ASN A 16 -8.82 2.09 -17.82
CA ASN A 16 -7.83 1.05 -17.59
C ASN A 16 -8.28 -0.26 -18.25
N PHE A 17 -7.34 -0.90 -18.93
CA PHE A 17 -7.54 -2.22 -19.50
C PHE A 17 -6.32 -3.10 -19.20
N PHE A 18 -6.54 -4.33 -18.82
CA PHE A 18 -5.45 -5.29 -18.69
C PHE A 18 -5.86 -6.68 -19.17
N VAL A 19 -4.90 -7.42 -19.65
CA VAL A 19 -5.00 -8.83 -19.95
C VAL A 19 -3.79 -9.55 -19.38
N GLN A 20 -4.02 -10.72 -18.79
CA GLN A 20 -2.95 -11.55 -18.26
C GLN A 20 -3.17 -13.03 -18.59
N SER A 21 -2.07 -13.75 -18.74
CA SER A 21 -2.06 -15.19 -18.94
C SER A 21 -1.00 -15.81 -18.04
N GLY A 22 -1.32 -16.95 -17.46
CA GLY A 22 -0.42 -17.69 -16.60
C GLY A 22 -0.31 -19.15 -17.05
N TYR A 23 0.90 -19.66 -17.06
CA TYR A 23 1.20 -21.05 -17.38
C TYR A 23 1.96 -21.70 -16.22
N LYS A 24 1.54 -22.90 -15.84
CA LYS A 24 2.22 -23.71 -14.83
C LYS A 24 2.35 -25.13 -15.39
N ASN A 25 3.57 -25.66 -15.37
CA ASN A 25 3.85 -27.04 -15.75
C ASN A 25 4.72 -27.72 -14.70
N VAL A 26 4.31 -28.90 -14.27
CA VAL A 26 5.09 -29.80 -13.42
C VAL A 26 5.89 -30.70 -14.33
N LEU A 27 7.17 -30.35 -14.56
CA LEU A 27 8.04 -31.08 -15.48
C LEU A 27 8.36 -32.50 -14.97
N ASN A 28 8.55 -32.61 -13.65
CA ASN A 28 8.70 -33.85 -12.91
C ASN A 28 8.50 -33.60 -11.41
N GLU A 29 8.73 -34.62 -10.55
CA GLU A 29 8.54 -34.53 -9.10
C GLU A 29 9.38 -33.42 -8.43
N LYS A 30 10.48 -33.00 -9.05
CA LYS A 30 11.41 -32.02 -8.49
C LYS A 30 11.33 -30.65 -9.14
N PHE A 31 10.83 -30.54 -10.37
CA PHE A 31 10.85 -29.29 -11.13
C PHE A 31 9.45 -28.83 -11.53
N THR A 32 9.14 -27.58 -11.21
CA THR A 32 7.92 -26.91 -11.66
C THR A 32 8.28 -25.60 -12.34
N LEU A 33 7.84 -25.44 -13.59
CA LEU A 33 7.95 -24.21 -14.35
C LEU A 33 6.69 -23.38 -14.20
N ARG A 34 6.87 -22.06 -14.02
CA ARG A 34 5.79 -21.06 -14.05
C ARG A 34 6.18 -19.95 -15.01
N ALA A 35 5.23 -19.52 -15.82
CA ALA A 35 5.42 -18.37 -16.69
C ALA A 35 4.17 -17.49 -16.58
N MET A 36 4.34 -16.19 -16.68
CA MET A 36 3.25 -15.23 -16.70
C MET A 36 3.55 -14.13 -17.70
N ALA A 37 2.54 -13.69 -18.42
CA ALA A 37 2.60 -12.51 -19.26
C ALA A 37 1.40 -11.60 -18.93
N LYS A 38 1.63 -10.30 -18.89
CA LYS A 38 0.59 -9.30 -18.66
C LYS A 38 0.82 -8.10 -19.56
N TYR A 39 -0.25 -7.57 -20.11
CA TYR A 39 -0.31 -6.26 -20.73
C TYR A 39 -1.27 -5.39 -19.93
N ASN A 40 -0.86 -4.15 -19.65
CA ASN A 40 -1.67 -3.16 -18.98
C ASN A 40 -1.66 -1.86 -19.77
N TYR A 41 -2.84 -1.31 -20.01
CA TYR A 41 -3.07 -0.01 -20.64
C TYR A 41 -3.80 0.87 -19.65
N ALA A 42 -3.29 2.09 -19.41
CA ALA A 42 -3.94 3.10 -18.58
C ALA A 42 -3.96 4.43 -19.33
N PHE A 43 -5.12 5.03 -19.44
CA PHE A 43 -5.31 6.35 -20.04
C PHE A 43 -5.96 7.26 -19.01
N THR A 44 -5.35 8.43 -18.82
CA THR A 44 -5.87 9.47 -17.92
C THR A 44 -6.00 10.77 -18.71
N ARG A 45 -7.16 11.40 -18.59
CA ARG A 45 -7.43 12.75 -19.06
C ARG A 45 -7.78 13.63 -17.88
N TYR A 46 -6.99 14.67 -17.65
CA TYR A 46 -7.27 15.71 -16.67
C TYR A 46 -7.61 17.01 -17.38
N LEU A 47 -8.67 17.69 -16.96
CA LEU A 47 -9.14 18.97 -17.45
C LEU A 47 -9.18 19.95 -16.28
N ASP A 48 -8.52 21.10 -16.41
CA ASP A 48 -8.62 22.25 -15.50
C ASP A 48 -9.09 23.46 -16.32
N VAL A 49 -10.32 23.92 -16.08
CA VAL A 49 -10.86 25.14 -16.72
C VAL A 49 -10.58 26.32 -15.80
N ASN A 50 -9.70 27.22 -16.24
CA ASN A 50 -9.28 28.35 -15.43
C ASN A 50 -8.74 29.48 -16.32
N ASP A 51 -9.16 30.72 -16.05
CA ASP A 51 -8.77 31.92 -16.82
C ASP A 51 -7.26 32.24 -16.74
N LYS A 52 -6.52 31.60 -15.83
CA LYS A 52 -5.05 31.71 -15.79
C LYS A 52 -4.35 31.06 -16.99
N TYR A 53 -5.05 30.19 -17.74
CA TYR A 53 -4.53 29.55 -18.93
C TYR A 53 -4.86 30.40 -20.18
N ALA A 54 -3.93 30.51 -21.09
CA ALA A 54 -4.10 31.30 -22.31
C ALA A 54 -5.28 30.84 -23.19
N ALA A 55 -5.60 29.53 -23.13
CA ALA A 55 -6.74 28.92 -23.83
C ALA A 55 -8.01 28.85 -22.97
N GLY A 56 -8.00 29.41 -21.73
CA GLY A 56 -9.11 29.25 -20.76
C GLY A 56 -9.18 27.86 -20.10
N GLU A 57 -8.43 26.91 -20.59
CA GLU A 57 -8.38 25.55 -20.05
C GLU A 57 -7.01 24.90 -20.24
N GLN A 58 -6.70 23.91 -19.44
CA GLN A 58 -5.57 22.98 -19.60
C GLN A 58 -6.10 21.55 -19.68
N VAL A 59 -5.64 20.81 -20.68
CA VAL A 59 -5.96 19.40 -20.86
C VAL A 59 -4.68 18.60 -20.83
N ASP A 60 -4.53 17.73 -19.82
CA ASP A 60 -3.40 16.82 -19.70
C ASP A 60 -3.85 15.42 -20.07
N LEU A 61 -3.22 14.84 -21.09
CA LEU A 61 -3.45 13.48 -21.54
C LEU A 61 -2.22 12.63 -21.23
N ASN A 62 -2.43 11.51 -20.55
CA ASN A 62 -1.38 10.55 -20.25
C ASN A 62 -1.84 9.17 -20.68
N THR A 63 -1.01 8.49 -21.46
CA THR A 63 -1.22 7.09 -21.86
C THR A 63 -0.04 6.26 -21.38
N GLN A 64 -0.30 5.29 -20.55
CA GLN A 64 0.74 4.36 -20.07
C GLN A 64 0.48 2.96 -20.59
N ASN A 65 1.49 2.38 -21.22
CA ASN A 65 1.52 1.00 -21.67
C ASN A 65 2.57 0.24 -20.86
N GLU A 66 2.21 -0.93 -20.33
CA GLU A 66 3.12 -1.79 -19.59
C GLU A 66 3.01 -3.24 -20.07
N TYR A 67 4.16 -3.80 -20.43
CA TYR A 67 4.34 -5.19 -20.77
C TYR A 67 5.16 -5.86 -19.67
N TYR A 68 4.64 -6.92 -19.11
CA TYR A 68 5.28 -7.70 -18.07
C TYR A 68 5.37 -9.14 -18.48
N GLY A 69 6.54 -9.74 -18.29
CA GLY A 69 6.80 -11.16 -18.47
C GLY A 69 7.58 -11.72 -17.29
N SER A 70 7.21 -12.90 -16.83
CA SER A 70 7.86 -13.60 -15.72
C SER A 70 8.08 -15.06 -16.06
N VAL A 71 9.26 -15.58 -15.73
CA VAL A 71 9.56 -17.00 -15.79
C VAL A 71 10.22 -17.44 -14.49
N GLY A 72 9.65 -18.45 -13.85
CA GLY A 72 10.14 -18.99 -12.60
C GLY A 72 10.30 -20.51 -12.64
N LEU A 73 11.44 -21.00 -12.16
CA LEU A 73 11.73 -22.42 -11.98
C LEU A 73 11.80 -22.72 -10.49
N LEU A 74 10.91 -23.58 -10.01
CA LEU A 74 10.94 -24.15 -8.67
C LEU A 74 11.63 -25.51 -8.72
N TYR A 75 12.65 -25.70 -7.90
CA TYR A 75 13.36 -26.95 -7.70
C TYR A 75 13.18 -27.45 -6.27
N THR A 76 12.67 -28.65 -6.10
CA THR A 76 12.42 -29.30 -4.79
C THR A 76 13.24 -30.60 -4.71
N PRO A 77 14.54 -30.52 -4.35
CA PRO A 77 15.42 -31.69 -4.32
C PRO A 77 15.00 -32.73 -3.29
N ILE A 78 14.53 -32.27 -2.13
CA ILE A 78 14.08 -33.10 -1.02
C ILE A 78 12.85 -32.47 -0.35
N LYS A 79 12.10 -33.23 0.42
CA LYS A 79 10.82 -32.85 1.07
C LYS A 79 10.83 -31.50 1.81
N TYR A 80 11.97 -31.11 2.39
CA TYR A 80 12.05 -29.94 3.26
C TYR A 80 12.76 -28.73 2.64
N VAL A 81 13.36 -28.91 1.47
CA VAL A 81 14.15 -27.85 0.81
C VAL A 81 13.57 -27.55 -0.56
N SER A 82 13.42 -26.28 -0.84
CA SER A 82 13.09 -25.80 -2.19
C SER A 82 13.97 -24.62 -2.56
N ALA A 83 14.33 -24.53 -3.82
CA ALA A 83 14.99 -23.40 -4.43
C ALA A 83 14.14 -22.84 -5.57
N THR A 84 14.05 -21.54 -5.69
CA THR A 84 13.30 -20.88 -6.75
C THR A 84 14.19 -19.85 -7.43
N LEU A 85 14.28 -19.92 -8.75
CA LEU A 85 14.87 -18.86 -9.57
C LEU A 85 13.75 -18.26 -10.41
N THR A 86 13.50 -16.96 -10.26
CA THR A 86 12.49 -16.24 -11.04
C THR A 86 13.12 -15.02 -11.67
N THR A 87 12.81 -14.77 -12.93
CA THR A 87 13.20 -13.55 -13.64
C THR A 87 11.97 -12.87 -14.19
N ASP A 88 11.84 -11.60 -13.87
CA ASP A 88 10.78 -10.70 -14.30
C ASP A 88 11.36 -9.64 -15.25
N LEU A 89 10.67 -9.38 -16.34
CA LEU A 89 10.97 -8.33 -17.30
C LEU A 89 9.75 -7.42 -17.43
N THR A 90 9.96 -6.14 -17.20
CA THR A 90 8.91 -5.12 -17.34
C THR A 90 9.36 -4.06 -18.32
N ARG A 91 8.50 -3.71 -19.27
CA ARG A 91 8.67 -2.55 -20.15
C ARG A 91 7.49 -1.63 -19.95
N SER A 92 7.74 -0.43 -19.39
CA SER A 92 6.74 0.63 -19.18
C SER A 92 7.03 1.80 -20.11
N MET A 93 6.00 2.36 -20.71
CA MET A 93 6.08 3.53 -21.61
C MET A 93 4.99 4.50 -21.23
N LEU A 94 5.33 5.77 -21.11
CA LEU A 94 4.40 6.87 -20.84
C LEU A 94 4.46 7.86 -21.98
N ASP A 95 3.33 8.08 -22.64
CA ASP A 95 3.15 9.10 -23.66
C ASP A 95 2.23 10.19 -23.10
N ASN A 96 2.56 11.46 -23.31
CA ASN A 96 1.78 12.61 -22.88
C ASN A 96 1.67 13.68 -23.98
N ASN A 97 0.72 14.60 -23.83
CA ASN A 97 0.51 15.71 -24.77
C ASN A 97 1.27 16.99 -24.40
N PHE A 98 2.24 16.94 -23.46
CA PHE A 98 2.99 18.12 -23.07
C PHE A 98 3.94 18.56 -24.17
N VAL A 99 3.99 19.88 -24.37
CA VAL A 99 4.98 20.46 -25.29
C VAL A 99 6.38 20.12 -24.76
N ASN A 100 7.20 19.44 -25.58
CA ASN A 100 8.50 18.91 -25.19
C ASN A 100 8.43 17.89 -24.03
N GLY A 101 7.35 17.10 -23.97
CA GLY A 101 7.20 16.03 -23.01
C GLY A 101 8.30 14.97 -23.09
N PRO A 102 8.76 14.43 -21.97
CA PRO A 102 9.88 13.47 -21.94
C PRO A 102 9.54 12.11 -22.52
N ASN A 103 8.26 11.72 -22.62
CA ASN A 103 7.77 10.42 -23.10
C ASN A 103 8.67 9.24 -22.68
N PRO A 104 8.82 9.01 -21.37
CA PRO A 104 9.80 8.08 -20.86
C PRO A 104 9.44 6.62 -21.16
N LYS A 105 10.49 5.82 -21.41
CA LYS A 105 10.41 4.38 -21.61
C LYS A 105 11.39 3.71 -20.66
N ARG A 106 10.86 2.85 -19.76
CA ARG A 106 11.65 2.10 -18.77
C ARG A 106 11.68 0.64 -19.11
N MET A 107 12.87 0.04 -19.01
CA MET A 107 13.06 -1.40 -19.01
C MET A 107 13.60 -1.82 -17.65
N ALA A 108 12.89 -2.71 -16.97
CA ALA A 108 13.31 -3.28 -15.69
C ALA A 108 13.49 -4.79 -15.81
N SER A 109 14.63 -5.30 -15.36
CA SER A 109 14.91 -6.73 -15.20
C SER A 109 15.16 -7.00 -13.72
N GLN A 110 14.41 -7.96 -13.17
CA GLN A 110 14.52 -8.37 -11.77
C GLN A 110 14.65 -9.87 -11.71
N SER A 111 15.74 -10.36 -11.12
CA SER A 111 15.97 -11.80 -10.95
C SER A 111 16.17 -12.12 -9.49
N VAL A 112 15.39 -13.06 -8.96
CA VAL A 112 15.47 -13.50 -7.58
C VAL A 112 15.84 -14.98 -7.50
N LEU A 113 16.87 -15.26 -6.71
CA LEU A 113 17.18 -16.59 -6.23
C LEU A 113 16.73 -16.71 -4.79
N ALA A 114 15.85 -17.64 -4.48
CA ALA A 114 15.38 -17.89 -3.13
C ALA A 114 15.56 -19.37 -2.77
N VAL A 115 16.03 -19.62 -1.54
CA VAL A 115 16.12 -20.96 -0.95
C VAL A 115 15.30 -21.01 0.32
N GLN A 116 14.45 -22.00 0.45
CA GLN A 116 13.61 -22.21 1.61
C GLN A 116 13.85 -23.59 2.20
N TYR A 117 14.04 -23.62 3.51
CA TYR A 117 13.90 -24.81 4.35
C TYR A 117 12.59 -24.71 5.12
N LYS A 118 11.76 -25.77 5.05
CA LYS A 118 10.45 -25.80 5.70
C LYS A 118 10.17 -27.19 6.28
N ASN A 119 9.97 -27.24 7.60
CA ASN A 119 9.43 -28.41 8.27
C ASN A 119 8.15 -28.06 9.05
N SER A 120 7.64 -28.95 9.90
CA SER A 120 6.42 -28.73 10.69
C SER A 120 6.50 -27.59 11.69
N ARG A 121 7.69 -27.26 12.19
CA ARG A 121 7.91 -26.26 13.26
C ARG A 121 8.69 -25.04 12.79
N PHE A 122 9.54 -25.16 11.77
CA PHE A 122 10.47 -24.13 11.37
C PHE A 122 10.40 -23.88 9.86
N THR A 123 10.40 -22.61 9.47
CA THR A 123 10.56 -22.18 8.09
C THR A 123 11.63 -21.11 8.05
N ALA A 124 12.65 -21.31 7.23
CA ALA A 124 13.68 -20.32 6.93
C ALA A 124 13.70 -20.09 5.44
N THR A 125 13.74 -18.82 5.03
CA THR A 125 13.87 -18.44 3.62
C THR A 125 14.97 -17.40 3.50
N GLY A 126 15.95 -17.65 2.65
CA GLY A 126 16.94 -16.67 2.21
C GLY A 126 16.73 -16.35 0.75
N SER A 127 16.81 -15.10 0.35
CA SER A 127 16.71 -14.68 -1.04
C SER A 127 17.67 -13.56 -1.38
N LEU A 128 18.07 -13.50 -2.66
CA LEU A 128 18.87 -12.43 -3.23
C LEU A 128 18.19 -11.96 -4.50
N LEU A 129 17.78 -10.68 -4.52
CA LEU A 129 17.17 -10.03 -5.67
C LEU A 129 18.20 -9.17 -6.38
N GLY A 130 18.46 -9.46 -7.67
CA GLY A 130 19.19 -8.59 -8.58
C GLY A 130 18.22 -7.72 -9.36
N THR A 131 18.39 -6.41 -9.32
CA THR A 131 17.59 -5.43 -10.06
C THR A 131 18.48 -4.68 -11.03
N TYR A 132 18.04 -4.57 -12.28
CA TYR A 132 18.63 -3.71 -13.31
C TYR A 132 17.52 -2.89 -13.98
N ILE A 133 17.66 -1.56 -14.00
CA ILE A 133 16.68 -0.65 -14.59
C ILE A 133 17.40 0.35 -15.47
N THR A 134 16.87 0.54 -16.68
CA THR A 134 17.33 1.55 -17.64
C THR A 134 16.14 2.33 -18.16
N ASP A 135 16.31 3.65 -18.25
CA ASP A 135 15.31 4.58 -18.77
C ASP A 135 15.79 5.18 -20.08
N LYS A 136 14.85 5.48 -20.98
CA LYS A 136 15.04 6.29 -22.17
C LYS A 136 14.00 7.39 -22.17
N VAL A 137 14.41 8.60 -22.53
CA VAL A 137 13.52 9.75 -22.68
C VAL A 137 13.69 10.31 -24.09
N GLU A 138 12.62 10.84 -24.66
CA GLU A 138 12.68 11.47 -26.00
C GLU A 138 13.26 12.87 -25.92
N GLN A 139 13.02 13.57 -24.80
CA GLN A 139 13.53 14.91 -24.55
C GLN A 139 13.98 15.04 -23.09
N GLY A 140 15.03 15.83 -22.86
CA GLY A 140 15.61 16.07 -21.54
C GLY A 140 16.70 15.06 -21.16
N GLU A 141 17.12 15.11 -19.91
CA GLU A 141 18.13 14.21 -19.36
C GLU A 141 17.49 12.92 -18.87
N LYS A 142 18.09 11.80 -19.26
CA LYS A 142 17.67 10.50 -18.74
C LYS A 142 18.34 10.26 -17.37
N PRO A 143 17.64 9.62 -16.40
CA PRO A 143 18.28 9.12 -15.19
C PRO A 143 19.34 8.06 -15.52
N ASP A 144 20.36 7.96 -14.67
CA ASP A 144 21.37 6.89 -14.77
C ASP A 144 20.75 5.51 -14.64
N ASP A 145 21.35 4.52 -15.28
CA ASP A 145 20.98 3.13 -15.12
C ASP A 145 21.18 2.68 -13.66
N LYS A 146 20.22 1.93 -13.11
CA LYS A 146 20.24 1.49 -11.73
C LYS A 146 20.51 0.00 -11.63
N ARG A 147 21.43 -0.38 -10.74
CA ARG A 147 21.77 -1.77 -10.44
C ARG A 147 21.82 -1.96 -8.93
N ARG A 148 21.18 -3.01 -8.44
CA ARG A 148 21.16 -3.29 -7.00
C ARG A 148 21.06 -4.80 -6.76
N LEU A 149 21.73 -5.25 -5.70
CA LEU A 149 21.53 -6.56 -5.08
C LEU A 149 20.88 -6.35 -3.72
N SER A 150 19.70 -6.93 -3.52
CA SER A 150 18.90 -6.76 -2.31
C SER A 150 18.70 -8.12 -1.63
N PRO A 151 19.43 -8.39 -0.53
CA PRO A 151 19.25 -9.62 0.26
C PRO A 151 18.01 -9.52 1.14
N ALA A 152 17.39 -10.69 1.39
CA ALA A 152 16.35 -10.83 2.38
C ALA A 152 16.44 -12.20 3.08
N VAL A 153 16.14 -12.21 4.39
CA VAL A 153 16.08 -13.43 5.20
C VAL A 153 14.81 -13.37 6.03
N SER A 154 14.08 -14.47 6.09
CA SER A 154 12.92 -14.60 6.97
C SER A 154 12.95 -15.94 7.70
N LEU A 155 12.61 -15.89 8.98
CA LEU A 155 12.54 -17.03 9.88
C LEU A 155 11.14 -17.08 10.50
N SER A 156 10.58 -18.26 10.62
CA SER A 156 9.30 -18.50 11.28
C SER A 156 9.40 -19.79 12.08
N TRP A 157 9.14 -19.69 13.39
CA TRP A 157 9.24 -20.79 14.34
C TRP A 157 7.94 -21.00 15.09
N ARG A 158 7.49 -22.23 15.14
CA ARG A 158 6.37 -22.69 15.95
C ARG A 158 6.91 -23.53 17.12
N PRO A 159 7.09 -22.92 18.33
CA PRO A 159 7.77 -23.57 19.45
C PRO A 159 7.02 -24.81 19.94
N PHE A 160 5.70 -24.78 19.94
CA PHE A 160 4.86 -25.85 20.48
C PHE A 160 4.07 -26.53 19.37
N SER A 161 4.06 -27.87 19.31
CA SER A 161 3.36 -28.63 18.29
C SER A 161 1.84 -28.51 18.41
N GLU A 162 1.32 -28.38 19.61
CA GLU A 162 -0.11 -28.28 19.91
C GLU A 162 -0.66 -26.85 19.86
N SER A 163 0.22 -25.85 19.91
CA SER A 163 -0.15 -24.45 19.85
C SER A 163 0.02 -23.88 18.46
N THR A 164 -0.82 -22.94 18.08
CA THR A 164 -0.70 -22.16 16.85
C THR A 164 0.29 -20.99 17.00
N LEU A 165 0.90 -20.82 18.18
CA LEU A 165 1.88 -19.77 18.44
C LEU A 165 3.02 -19.83 17.41
N ARG A 166 3.27 -18.69 16.76
CA ARG A 166 4.31 -18.54 15.75
C ARG A 166 5.11 -17.27 16.00
N ILE A 167 6.42 -17.42 16.09
CA ILE A 167 7.37 -16.32 16.20
C ILE A 167 8.02 -16.12 14.82
N ARG A 168 8.15 -14.88 14.39
CA ARG A 168 8.73 -14.52 13.10
C ARG A 168 9.83 -13.50 13.32
N ALA A 169 10.88 -13.59 12.51
CA ALA A 169 11.90 -12.57 12.39
C ALA A 169 12.27 -12.42 10.92
N SER A 170 12.52 -11.20 10.46
CA SER A 170 12.96 -10.97 9.09
C SER A 170 13.85 -9.75 8.98
N TYR A 171 14.78 -9.84 8.03
CA TYR A 171 15.56 -8.73 7.50
C TYR A 171 15.31 -8.62 6.01
N LYS A 172 15.18 -7.40 5.49
CA LYS A 172 15.00 -7.14 4.06
C LYS A 172 15.67 -5.85 3.66
N ASP A 173 16.51 -5.89 2.64
CA ASP A 173 16.97 -4.73 1.88
C ASP A 173 15.95 -4.44 0.77
N ILE A 174 15.49 -3.20 0.68
CA ILE A 174 14.49 -2.76 -0.28
C ILE A 174 15.08 -1.62 -1.09
N PHE A 175 14.95 -1.72 -2.39
CA PHE A 175 15.38 -0.71 -3.34
C PHE A 175 14.19 -0.27 -4.19
N ARG A 176 13.82 1.03 -4.11
CA ARG A 176 12.71 1.60 -4.85
C ARG A 176 13.20 2.72 -5.75
N VAL A 177 13.05 2.54 -7.07
CA VAL A 177 13.30 3.63 -8.03
C VAL A 177 12.09 4.57 -8.10
N PRO A 178 12.32 5.87 -8.37
CA PRO A 178 11.23 6.81 -8.62
C PRO A 178 10.32 6.33 -9.76
N THR A 179 9.02 6.49 -9.60
CA THR A 179 8.02 6.21 -10.66
C THR A 179 8.04 7.28 -11.73
N PHE A 180 7.38 7.05 -12.87
CA PHE A 180 7.20 8.11 -13.88
C PHE A 180 6.44 9.31 -13.33
N THR A 181 5.49 9.09 -12.41
CA THR A 181 4.78 10.17 -11.72
C THR A 181 5.74 11.00 -10.86
N ASP A 182 6.64 10.34 -10.11
CA ASP A 182 7.61 11.03 -9.26
C ASP A 182 8.57 11.89 -10.09
N LEU A 183 8.95 11.42 -11.28
CA LEU A 183 9.94 12.07 -12.15
C LEU A 183 9.34 13.11 -13.09
N TYR A 184 8.20 12.81 -13.71
CA TYR A 184 7.73 13.51 -14.91
C TYR A 184 6.31 14.08 -14.80
N TYR A 185 5.62 13.91 -13.66
CA TYR A 185 4.29 14.52 -13.52
C TYR A 185 4.39 16.04 -13.58
N LEU A 186 3.51 16.65 -14.39
CA LEU A 186 3.55 18.08 -14.66
C LEU A 186 3.53 18.90 -13.36
N ARG A 187 4.48 19.84 -13.22
CA ARG A 187 4.70 20.72 -12.06
C ARG A 187 5.13 20.05 -10.74
N MET A 188 4.87 18.76 -10.53
CA MET A 188 5.23 18.04 -9.30
C MET A 188 6.50 17.22 -9.45
N GLY A 189 6.74 16.66 -10.63
CA GLY A 189 7.84 15.74 -10.90
C GLY A 189 9.21 16.38 -10.72
N ASN A 190 10.18 15.52 -10.38
CA ASN A 190 11.57 15.90 -10.20
C ASN A 190 12.48 14.82 -10.79
N THR A 191 13.14 15.14 -11.90
CA THR A 191 14.04 14.22 -12.61
C THR A 191 15.34 13.92 -11.86
N ASN A 192 15.68 14.72 -10.83
CA ASN A 192 16.88 14.54 -10.00
C ASN A 192 16.67 13.62 -8.80
N LEU A 193 15.52 12.95 -8.70
CA LEU A 193 15.24 12.04 -7.59
C LEU A 193 16.19 10.83 -7.60
N LYS A 194 16.74 10.55 -6.43
CA LYS A 194 17.49 9.34 -6.15
C LYS A 194 16.55 8.20 -5.76
N PRO A 195 16.92 6.94 -6.02
CA PRO A 195 16.18 5.80 -5.50
C PRO A 195 16.20 5.75 -3.96
N GLU A 196 15.10 5.30 -3.37
CA GLU A 196 15.05 4.98 -1.94
C GLU A 196 15.76 3.67 -1.65
N GLU A 197 16.52 3.64 -0.57
CA GLU A 197 17.13 2.43 -0.02
C GLU A 197 16.64 2.23 1.41
N THR A 198 16.06 1.06 1.68
CA THR A 198 15.51 0.76 3.00
C THR A 198 16.07 -0.53 3.55
N SER A 199 16.65 -0.46 4.75
CA SER A 199 16.95 -1.65 5.56
C SER A 199 15.84 -1.86 6.57
N GLN A 200 15.19 -3.02 6.51
CA GLN A 200 14.02 -3.33 7.31
C GLN A 200 14.27 -4.54 8.21
N TYR A 201 14.04 -4.39 9.51
CA TYR A 201 14.09 -5.43 10.53
C TYR A 201 12.72 -5.58 11.17
N ASN A 202 12.19 -6.80 11.21
CA ASN A 202 10.91 -7.09 11.83
C ASN A 202 11.03 -8.30 12.77
N VAL A 203 10.31 -8.22 13.89
CA VAL A 203 10.06 -9.36 14.80
C VAL A 203 8.57 -9.37 15.12
N GLY A 204 7.94 -10.52 14.96
CA GLY A 204 6.50 -10.63 15.17
C GLY A 204 6.11 -11.93 15.86
N VAL A 205 4.96 -11.88 16.51
CA VAL A 205 4.30 -13.01 17.15
C VAL A 205 2.88 -13.10 16.65
N THR A 206 2.42 -14.30 16.33
CA THR A 206 1.02 -14.58 16.03
C THR A 206 0.56 -15.74 16.86
N TRP A 207 -0.59 -15.60 17.50
CA TRP A 207 -1.25 -16.68 18.21
C TRP A 207 -2.73 -16.72 17.81
N SER A 208 -3.20 -17.91 17.49
CA SER A 208 -4.61 -18.15 17.16
C SER A 208 -5.13 -19.31 17.99
N SER A 209 -6.39 -19.25 18.38
CA SER A 209 -7.04 -20.29 19.16
C SER A 209 -8.53 -20.34 18.88
N SER A 210 -9.15 -21.46 19.24
CA SER A 210 -10.59 -21.62 19.35
C SER A 210 -10.86 -22.30 20.69
N CYS A 211 -11.92 -21.90 21.39
CA CYS A 211 -12.24 -22.45 22.70
C CYS A 211 -13.73 -22.75 22.80
N GLY A 212 -14.04 -24.03 22.85
CA GLY A 212 -15.42 -24.51 22.95
C GLY A 212 -16.30 -24.03 21.79
N ASP A 213 -17.62 -24.07 22.03
CA ASP A 213 -18.60 -23.71 21.01
C ASP A 213 -18.84 -22.18 20.92
N TRP A 214 -18.44 -21.41 21.92
CA TRP A 214 -18.73 -19.97 22.02
C TRP A 214 -17.66 -19.10 21.37
N LEU A 215 -16.37 -19.50 21.42
CA LEU A 215 -15.25 -18.80 20.79
C LEU A 215 -14.79 -19.57 19.56
N ARG A 216 -15.35 -19.24 18.39
CA ARG A 216 -15.04 -19.92 17.13
C ARG A 216 -13.66 -19.61 16.60
N HIS A 217 -13.22 -18.40 16.80
CA HIS A 217 -11.94 -17.91 16.31
C HIS A 217 -11.43 -16.80 17.23
N PHE A 218 -10.15 -16.89 17.54
CA PHE A 218 -9.36 -15.84 18.16
C PHE A 218 -8.00 -15.81 17.47
N SER A 219 -7.56 -14.64 17.07
CA SER A 219 -6.22 -14.45 16.52
C SER A 219 -5.68 -13.10 16.95
N ILE A 220 -4.47 -13.08 17.49
CA ILE A 220 -3.73 -11.87 17.79
C ILE A 220 -2.37 -11.95 17.12
N SER A 221 -1.95 -10.86 16.49
CA SER A 221 -0.58 -10.66 16.01
C SER A 221 -0.03 -9.34 16.52
N ALA A 222 1.24 -9.36 16.88
CA ALA A 222 2.01 -8.17 17.23
C ALA A 222 3.33 -8.23 16.48
N ASP A 223 3.64 -7.18 15.71
CA ASP A 223 4.82 -7.07 14.89
C ASP A 223 5.54 -5.77 15.26
N GLY A 224 6.78 -5.88 15.77
CA GLY A 224 7.68 -4.76 16.00
C GLY A 224 8.64 -4.60 14.84
N TYR A 225 8.95 -3.37 14.45
CA TYR A 225 9.85 -3.10 13.34
C TYR A 225 10.77 -1.91 13.59
N TYR A 226 11.92 -1.98 12.91
CA TYR A 226 12.87 -0.88 12.77
C TYR A 226 13.32 -0.80 11.31
N ASN A 227 13.15 0.36 10.69
CA ASN A 227 13.55 0.62 9.32
C ASN A 227 14.38 1.88 9.23
N THR A 228 15.50 1.83 8.52
CA THR A 228 16.27 3.00 8.09
C THR A 228 16.03 3.21 6.60
N VAL A 229 15.56 4.39 6.22
CA VAL A 229 15.28 4.76 4.84
C VAL A 229 16.22 5.88 4.42
N LYS A 230 17.01 5.65 3.39
CA LYS A 230 17.86 6.67 2.74
C LYS A 230 17.18 7.22 1.51
N ASP A 231 17.37 8.52 1.26
CA ASP A 231 16.81 9.23 0.10
C ASP A 231 15.30 9.02 -0.07
N LYS A 232 14.51 9.05 1.05
CA LYS A 232 13.07 8.84 1.05
C LYS A 232 12.36 9.81 0.11
N ILE A 233 11.60 9.29 -0.86
CA ILE A 233 10.83 10.11 -1.79
C ILE A 233 9.51 10.53 -1.12
N VAL A 234 9.28 11.84 -1.05
CA VAL A 234 8.08 12.45 -0.47
C VAL A 234 7.55 13.53 -1.37
N ALA A 235 6.23 13.74 -1.37
CA ALA A 235 5.60 14.91 -1.95
C ALA A 235 5.43 15.96 -0.86
N LEU A 236 6.02 17.13 -1.02
CA LEU A 236 5.88 18.25 -0.08
C LEU A 236 5.13 19.40 -0.72
N PRO A 237 4.16 20.02 -0.01
CA PRO A 237 3.50 21.23 -0.47
C PRO A 237 4.49 22.39 -0.46
N THR A 238 4.62 23.05 -1.60
CA THR A 238 5.28 24.35 -1.72
C THR A 238 4.24 25.47 -1.75
N MET A 239 4.65 26.71 -1.94
CA MET A 239 3.75 27.87 -1.92
C MET A 239 2.62 27.76 -2.97
N TYR A 240 2.83 27.07 -4.09
CA TYR A 240 1.87 27.00 -5.21
C TYR A 240 1.53 25.58 -5.65
N VAL A 241 2.46 24.64 -5.50
CA VAL A 241 2.34 23.27 -6.03
C VAL A 241 3.00 22.29 -5.08
N TRP A 242 2.62 21.03 -5.16
CA TRP A 242 3.38 19.94 -4.55
C TRP A 242 4.64 19.66 -5.35
N LYS A 243 5.73 19.29 -4.69
CA LYS A 243 6.96 18.85 -5.35
C LYS A 243 7.45 17.54 -4.79
N MET A 244 7.90 16.65 -5.68
CA MET A 244 8.59 15.43 -5.31
C MET A 244 10.03 15.74 -4.91
N MET A 245 10.44 15.25 -3.74
CA MET A 245 11.77 15.49 -3.17
C MET A 245 12.29 14.23 -2.48
N ASN A 246 13.60 14.09 -2.40
CA ASN A 246 14.19 13.16 -1.45
C ASN A 246 14.36 13.85 -0.08
N MET A 247 13.86 13.22 0.97
CA MET A 247 14.38 13.43 2.33
C MET A 247 15.62 12.56 2.49
N GLY A 248 16.65 13.05 3.18
CA GLY A 248 17.93 12.36 3.27
C GLY A 248 17.82 11.01 3.98
N GLU A 249 17.80 10.99 5.30
CA GLU A 249 17.70 9.76 6.09
C GLU A 249 16.53 9.84 7.07
N VAL A 250 15.74 8.75 7.13
CA VAL A 250 14.55 8.64 7.99
C VAL A 250 14.64 7.34 8.78
N ASP A 251 14.58 7.46 10.10
CA ASP A 251 14.42 6.33 11.01
C ASP A 251 12.96 6.09 11.33
N ILE A 252 12.52 4.84 11.18
CA ILE A 252 11.14 4.43 11.44
C ILE A 252 11.16 3.24 12.38
N LYS A 253 10.52 3.38 13.55
CA LYS A 253 10.32 2.27 14.48
C LYS A 253 8.87 2.25 14.94
N GLY A 254 8.36 1.06 15.14
CA GLY A 254 6.97 0.96 15.54
C GLY A 254 6.54 -0.44 15.95
N VAL A 255 5.27 -0.52 16.32
CA VAL A 255 4.59 -1.76 16.69
C VAL A 255 3.20 -1.75 16.08
N ASP A 256 2.87 -2.81 15.36
CA ASP A 256 1.54 -3.07 14.83
C ASP A 256 0.89 -4.23 15.57
N VAL A 257 -0.33 -4.03 16.06
CA VAL A 257 -1.12 -5.06 16.74
C VAL A 257 -2.43 -5.27 15.99
N ASN A 258 -2.73 -6.54 15.69
CA ASN A 258 -3.99 -6.92 15.06
C ASN A 258 -4.69 -7.96 15.94
N LEU A 259 -5.96 -7.73 16.21
CA LEU A 259 -6.84 -8.65 16.92
C LEU A 259 -8.03 -9.00 16.02
N SER A 260 -8.36 -10.28 15.93
CA SER A 260 -9.56 -10.77 15.28
C SER A 260 -10.20 -11.86 16.12
N THR A 261 -11.47 -11.73 16.41
CA THR A 261 -12.19 -12.74 17.19
C THR A 261 -13.63 -12.90 16.70
N GLN A 262 -14.15 -14.12 16.77
CA GLN A 262 -15.51 -14.44 16.41
C GLN A 262 -16.16 -15.27 17.54
N PHE A 263 -17.22 -14.69 18.08
CA PHE A 263 -18.05 -15.33 19.10
C PHE A 263 -19.31 -15.92 18.48
N ARG A 264 -19.68 -17.11 18.88
CA ARG A 264 -20.99 -17.68 18.60
C ARG A 264 -22.00 -17.18 19.62
N LEU A 265 -23.10 -16.63 19.15
CA LEU A 265 -24.21 -16.21 19.97
C LEU A 265 -25.42 -17.14 19.77
N PRO A 266 -26.41 -17.15 20.70
CA PRO A 266 -27.68 -17.83 20.48
C PRO A 266 -28.39 -17.38 19.20
N LEU A 267 -29.45 -18.06 18.78
CA LEU A 267 -30.29 -17.73 17.63
C LEU A 267 -29.54 -17.65 16.28
N ARG A 268 -28.47 -18.45 16.11
CA ARG A 268 -27.62 -18.48 14.90
C ARG A 268 -26.94 -17.13 14.61
N MET A 269 -26.66 -16.37 15.65
CA MET A 269 -25.92 -15.11 15.52
C MET A 269 -24.41 -15.32 15.73
N SER A 270 -23.59 -14.41 15.19
CA SER A 270 -22.17 -14.34 15.45
C SER A 270 -21.78 -12.88 15.69
N LEU A 271 -20.92 -12.66 16.69
CA LEU A 271 -20.30 -11.36 16.93
C LEU A 271 -18.83 -11.44 16.49
N LEU A 272 -18.47 -10.62 15.52
CA LEU A 272 -17.09 -10.47 15.05
C LEU A 272 -16.54 -9.17 15.60
N LEU A 273 -15.35 -9.24 16.20
CA LEU A 273 -14.57 -8.11 16.64
C LEU A 273 -13.24 -8.13 15.91
N ALA A 274 -12.92 -7.07 15.21
CA ALA A 274 -11.60 -6.85 14.61
C ALA A 274 -11.05 -5.51 15.09
N SER A 275 -9.77 -5.48 15.46
CA SER A 275 -9.09 -4.26 15.89
C SER A 275 -7.68 -4.24 15.33
N THR A 276 -7.27 -3.08 14.85
CA THR A 276 -5.89 -2.80 14.46
C THR A 276 -5.40 -1.60 15.26
N TYR A 277 -4.16 -1.64 15.69
CA TYR A 277 -3.49 -0.52 16.31
C TYR A 277 -2.07 -0.43 15.77
N SER A 278 -1.64 0.77 15.39
CA SER A 278 -0.29 1.06 14.92
C SER A 278 0.30 2.19 15.75
N PHE A 279 1.47 1.95 16.32
CA PHE A 279 2.36 2.97 16.84
C PHE A 279 3.55 3.09 15.90
N GLN A 280 3.79 4.28 15.36
CA GLN A 280 4.89 4.54 14.44
C GLN A 280 5.63 5.81 14.82
N TYR A 281 6.92 5.69 15.12
CA TYR A 281 7.82 6.80 15.33
C TYR A 281 8.74 6.92 14.12
N ALA A 282 8.40 7.82 13.19
CA ALA A 282 9.11 8.06 11.94
C ALA A 282 9.68 9.48 11.94
N VAL A 283 10.99 9.63 11.95
CA VAL A 283 11.67 10.91 12.15
C VAL A 283 12.81 11.12 11.15
N ASP A 284 13.00 12.38 10.81
CA ASP A 284 14.14 12.83 9.99
C ASP A 284 15.43 12.81 10.83
N VAL A 285 16.44 12.09 10.36
CA VAL A 285 17.76 12.00 10.99
C VAL A 285 18.89 12.41 10.04
N THR A 286 18.56 13.17 8.99
CA THR A 286 19.45 13.57 7.90
C THR A 286 20.64 14.40 8.40
N ASP A 287 20.37 15.44 9.17
CA ASP A 287 21.37 16.40 9.62
C ASP A 287 21.14 16.76 11.09
N PRO A 288 22.05 16.37 12.00
CA PRO A 288 21.94 16.68 13.43
C PRO A 288 21.86 18.19 13.75
N GLU A 289 22.38 19.07 12.89
CA GLU A 289 22.37 20.52 13.09
C GLU A 289 21.10 21.17 12.51
N ALA A 290 20.27 20.43 11.77
CA ALA A 290 19.06 20.94 11.18
C ALA A 290 17.96 21.16 12.24
N LYS A 291 17.15 22.20 12.06
CA LYS A 291 16.04 22.52 12.99
C LYS A 291 14.96 21.44 13.08
N ASN A 292 14.85 20.61 12.06
CA ASN A 292 13.89 19.50 11.98
C ASN A 292 14.52 18.14 12.33
N TYR A 293 15.73 18.13 12.93
CA TYR A 293 16.36 16.88 13.36
C TYR A 293 15.53 16.18 14.43
N LYS A 294 15.18 14.91 14.18
CA LYS A 294 14.26 14.08 14.97
C LYS A 294 12.82 14.57 15.02
N ASP A 295 12.44 15.49 14.14
CA ASP A 295 11.04 15.81 13.91
C ASP A 295 10.36 14.70 13.14
N GLN A 296 9.07 14.52 13.42
CA GLN A 296 8.23 13.53 12.73
C GLN A 296 8.08 13.92 11.25
N ILE A 297 8.25 12.95 10.37
CA ILE A 297 8.07 13.20 8.93
C ILE A 297 6.62 13.57 8.61
N PRO A 298 6.40 14.38 7.54
CA PRO A 298 5.07 14.86 7.18
C PRO A 298 4.04 13.75 7.00
N TYR A 299 2.79 14.06 7.38
CA TYR A 299 1.61 13.21 7.20
C TYR A 299 1.68 11.80 7.82
N THR A 300 2.56 11.59 8.79
CA THR A 300 2.74 10.29 9.44
C THR A 300 2.30 10.39 10.92
N PRO A 301 1.10 9.93 11.30
CA PRO A 301 0.65 9.97 12.70
C PRO A 301 1.44 8.96 13.56
N ARG A 302 1.69 9.31 14.83
CA ARG A 302 2.33 8.39 15.79
C ARG A 302 1.41 7.25 16.21
N HIS A 303 0.12 7.52 16.30
CA HIS A 303 -0.89 6.57 16.73
C HIS A 303 -2.02 6.53 15.72
N SER A 304 -2.40 5.34 15.30
CA SER A 304 -3.61 5.12 14.51
C SER A 304 -4.22 3.77 14.86
N GLY A 305 -5.51 3.63 14.65
CA GLY A 305 -6.17 2.37 14.91
C GLY A 305 -7.60 2.34 14.40
N THR A 306 -8.08 1.13 14.20
CA THR A 306 -9.46 0.87 13.78
C THR A 306 -10.04 -0.23 14.64
N VAL A 307 -11.29 -0.07 15.06
CA VAL A 307 -12.09 -1.10 15.71
C VAL A 307 -13.34 -1.33 14.88
N SER A 308 -13.61 -2.59 14.56
CA SER A 308 -14.81 -3.02 13.86
C SER A 308 -15.55 -4.05 14.68
N VAL A 309 -16.84 -3.83 14.90
CA VAL A 309 -17.75 -4.75 15.57
C VAL A 309 -18.87 -5.10 14.60
N THR A 310 -18.98 -6.37 14.23
CA THR A 310 -20.03 -6.85 13.31
C THR A 310 -20.90 -7.88 14.01
N LEU A 311 -22.19 -7.63 14.04
CA LEU A 311 -23.21 -8.58 14.43
C LEU A 311 -23.81 -9.23 13.18
N GLU A 312 -23.45 -10.47 12.95
CA GLU A 312 -24.10 -11.31 11.94
C GLU A 312 -25.31 -12.01 12.53
N ASN A 313 -26.41 -11.94 11.83
CA ASN A 313 -27.63 -12.63 12.24
C ASN A 313 -28.46 -13.06 11.00
N PRO A 314 -29.49 -13.93 11.15
CA PRO A 314 -30.24 -14.45 10.01
C PRO A 314 -31.02 -13.40 9.20
N TRP A 315 -31.23 -12.21 9.75
CA TRP A 315 -32.05 -11.18 9.10
C TRP A 315 -31.21 -10.14 8.38
N VAL A 316 -30.18 -9.59 9.07
CA VAL A 316 -29.35 -8.49 8.57
C VAL A 316 -28.03 -8.44 9.30
N ASN A 317 -26.94 -8.17 8.61
CA ASN A 317 -25.65 -7.94 9.26
C ASN A 317 -25.47 -6.45 9.56
N VAL A 318 -25.05 -6.14 10.78
CA VAL A 318 -24.82 -4.77 11.22
C VAL A 318 -23.36 -4.66 11.64
N SER A 319 -22.64 -3.69 11.08
CA SER A 319 -21.24 -3.41 11.40
C SER A 319 -21.10 -1.97 11.86
N TYR A 320 -20.40 -1.79 12.97
CA TYR A 320 -19.93 -0.48 13.45
C TYR A 320 -18.43 -0.42 13.32
N ILE A 321 -17.90 0.66 12.76
CA ILE A 321 -16.49 0.89 12.53
C ILE A 321 -16.11 2.23 13.16
N LEU A 322 -15.03 2.21 13.94
CA LEU A 322 -14.41 3.40 14.53
C LEU A 322 -12.96 3.44 14.05
N THR A 323 -12.56 4.57 13.45
CA THR A 323 -11.18 4.85 13.03
C THR A 323 -10.67 6.05 13.81
N ALA A 324 -9.53 5.89 14.47
CA ALA A 324 -8.84 6.96 15.20
C ALA A 324 -7.47 7.20 14.61
N VAL A 325 -7.14 8.47 14.35
CA VAL A 325 -5.84 8.91 13.83
C VAL A 325 -5.33 10.04 14.68
N GLY A 326 -4.09 9.90 15.16
CA GLY A 326 -3.42 10.90 15.99
C GLY A 326 -2.98 12.14 15.22
N ASP A 327 -2.42 13.10 15.97
CA ASP A 327 -1.84 14.30 15.42
C ASP A 327 -0.68 13.99 14.46
N ARG A 328 -0.55 14.81 13.44
CA ARG A 328 0.51 14.75 12.45
C ARG A 328 0.87 16.14 11.96
N TYR A 329 1.90 16.25 11.15
CA TYR A 329 2.37 17.54 10.65
C TYR A 329 2.36 17.55 9.12
N ALA A 330 2.05 18.69 8.53
CA ALA A 330 2.01 18.87 7.08
C ALA A 330 3.41 19.13 6.48
N LEU A 331 4.32 19.69 7.27
CA LEU A 331 5.68 20.07 6.87
C LEU A 331 6.72 19.45 7.79
N PRO A 332 8.01 19.37 7.37
CA PRO A 332 9.08 18.73 8.13
C PRO A 332 9.31 19.29 9.55
N GLN A 333 9.06 20.58 9.79
CA GLN A 333 9.15 21.14 11.14
C GLN A 333 7.87 20.91 11.94
N ASN A 334 8.01 20.30 13.12
CA ASN A 334 6.89 19.95 14.01
C ASN A 334 6.48 21.13 14.92
N ILE A 335 6.09 22.23 14.30
CA ILE A 335 5.54 23.42 14.97
C ILE A 335 4.01 23.44 14.88
N ASP A 336 3.34 24.14 15.79
CA ASP A 336 1.87 24.21 15.86
C ASP A 336 1.22 24.64 14.56
N ARG A 337 1.83 25.56 13.83
CA ARG A 337 1.32 26.02 12.53
C ARG A 337 1.21 24.90 11.49
N ASN A 338 2.06 23.88 11.58
CA ASN A 338 2.11 22.76 10.65
C ASN A 338 1.30 21.56 11.15
N ARG A 339 0.72 21.65 12.34
CA ARG A 339 -0.03 20.56 12.97
C ARG A 339 -1.37 20.36 12.27
N ILE A 340 -1.71 19.11 12.08
CA ILE A 340 -3.02 18.62 11.66
C ILE A 340 -3.57 17.82 12.82
N ASP A 341 -4.72 18.23 13.34
CA ASP A 341 -5.32 17.65 14.53
C ASP A 341 -5.72 16.18 14.33
N SER A 342 -5.74 15.45 15.44
CA SER A 342 -6.27 14.10 15.51
C SER A 342 -7.77 14.08 15.23
N TYR A 343 -8.28 12.93 14.79
CA TYR A 343 -9.71 12.74 14.61
C TYR A 343 -10.16 11.32 14.93
N ILE A 344 -11.45 11.19 15.22
CA ILE A 344 -12.14 9.91 15.34
C ILE A 344 -13.34 9.94 14.40
N GLU A 345 -13.33 9.04 13.42
CA GLU A 345 -14.45 8.81 12.52
C GLU A 345 -15.20 7.54 12.90
N GLN A 346 -16.53 7.60 12.84
CA GLN A 346 -17.42 6.49 13.15
C GLN A 346 -18.36 6.25 11.97
N SER A 347 -18.55 4.97 11.61
CA SER A 347 -19.42 4.57 10.51
C SER A 347 -20.26 3.36 10.88
N ILE A 348 -21.47 3.27 10.33
CA ILE A 348 -22.35 2.11 10.45
C ILE A 348 -22.64 1.59 9.07
N SER A 349 -22.58 0.26 8.92
CA SER A 349 -22.97 -0.46 7.69
C SER A 349 -24.00 -1.53 8.04
N ILE A 350 -25.03 -1.61 7.21
CA ILE A 350 -26.07 -2.63 7.30
C ILE A 350 -26.15 -3.32 5.96
N ASN A 351 -26.04 -4.66 5.96
CA ASN A 351 -26.13 -5.42 4.71
C ASN A 351 -26.94 -6.69 4.85
N ARG A 352 -27.52 -7.14 3.74
CA ARG A 352 -28.24 -8.40 3.62
C ARG A 352 -27.97 -9.06 2.28
N ASP A 353 -27.72 -10.37 2.33
CA ASP A 353 -27.61 -11.24 1.16
C ASP A 353 -28.94 -11.97 0.92
N PHE A 354 -29.44 -11.85 -0.30
CA PHE A 354 -30.60 -12.61 -0.78
C PHE A 354 -30.09 -13.62 -1.82
N ARG A 355 -30.51 -14.88 -1.70
CA ARG A 355 -30.16 -15.94 -2.64
C ARG A 355 -31.43 -16.36 -3.38
N PHE A 356 -31.45 -16.10 -4.66
CA PHE A 356 -32.47 -16.55 -5.58
C PHE A 356 -31.96 -17.75 -6.39
N ARG A 357 -32.85 -18.42 -7.10
CA ARG A 357 -32.50 -19.66 -7.84
C ARG A 357 -31.39 -19.43 -8.89
N TYR A 358 -31.37 -18.25 -9.53
CA TYR A 358 -30.48 -17.95 -10.64
C TYR A 358 -29.48 -16.82 -10.35
N PHE A 359 -29.63 -16.08 -9.26
CA PHE A 359 -28.74 -14.99 -8.90
C PHE A 359 -28.72 -14.74 -7.39
N GLY A 360 -27.66 -14.14 -6.94
CA GLY A 360 -27.54 -13.57 -5.59
C GLY A 360 -27.64 -12.04 -5.66
N LEU A 361 -28.31 -11.45 -4.69
CA LEU A 361 -28.42 -9.99 -4.51
C LEU A 361 -27.90 -9.62 -3.12
N ARG A 362 -26.90 -8.76 -3.07
CA ARG A 362 -26.49 -8.09 -1.83
C ARG A 362 -26.93 -6.63 -1.87
N LEU A 363 -27.66 -6.22 -0.83
CA LEU A 363 -27.99 -4.83 -0.56
C LEU A 363 -27.18 -4.37 0.64
N GLN A 364 -26.53 -3.20 0.52
CA GLN A 364 -25.74 -2.60 1.60
C GLN A 364 -26.01 -1.10 1.69
N GLY A 365 -26.40 -0.64 2.88
CA GLY A 365 -26.52 0.77 3.24
C GLY A 365 -25.43 1.14 4.24
N GLU A 366 -24.81 2.30 4.07
CA GLU A 366 -23.75 2.81 4.96
C GLU A 366 -24.06 4.25 5.34
N LEU A 367 -23.81 4.58 6.60
CA LEU A 367 -23.77 5.94 7.13
C LEU A 367 -22.36 6.23 7.59
N LEU A 368 -21.68 7.12 6.87
CA LEU A 368 -20.28 7.49 7.05
C LEU A 368 -20.19 8.76 7.86
N ASN A 369 -19.13 8.90 8.66
CA ASN A 369 -18.90 10.05 9.55
C ASN A 369 -20.12 10.34 10.41
N LEU A 370 -20.57 9.35 11.18
CA LEU A 370 -21.81 9.38 11.98
C LEU A 370 -21.86 10.58 12.93
N ALA A 371 -20.75 10.92 13.55
CA ALA A 371 -20.63 12.06 14.47
C ALA A 371 -20.52 13.42 13.76
N ASN A 372 -20.46 13.44 12.42
CA ASN A 372 -20.29 14.64 11.60
C ASN A 372 -19.04 15.45 12.00
N VAL A 373 -17.94 14.76 12.25
CA VAL A 373 -16.67 15.37 12.62
C VAL A 373 -16.09 16.09 11.41
N ASN A 374 -15.63 17.32 11.59
CA ASN A 374 -14.88 18.05 10.57
C ASN A 374 -13.39 17.77 10.78
N TYR A 375 -12.72 17.17 9.82
CA TYR A 375 -11.31 16.82 9.91
C TYR A 375 -10.62 16.90 8.54
N ASP A 376 -9.32 17.10 8.57
CA ASP A 376 -8.46 17.13 7.38
C ASP A 376 -7.56 15.89 7.37
N VAL A 377 -7.47 15.19 6.24
CA VAL A 377 -6.40 14.21 5.98
C VAL A 377 -5.17 14.92 5.44
N ILE A 378 -5.37 15.85 4.52
CA ILE A 378 -4.37 16.78 3.99
C ILE A 378 -4.75 18.17 4.50
N GLN A 379 -3.77 18.92 5.01
CA GLN A 379 -3.99 20.25 5.57
C GLN A 379 -4.76 21.14 4.58
N TYR A 380 -5.81 21.78 5.05
CA TYR A 380 -6.75 22.63 4.28
C TYR A 380 -7.62 21.89 3.24
N TYR A 381 -7.69 20.57 3.30
CA TYR A 381 -8.60 19.77 2.48
C TYR A 381 -9.57 19.01 3.41
N PRO A 382 -10.66 19.65 3.81
CA PRO A 382 -11.64 19.04 4.72
C PRO A 382 -12.29 17.83 4.05
N MET A 383 -12.40 16.77 4.82
CA MET A 383 -13.09 15.54 4.40
C MET A 383 -14.61 15.76 4.43
N PRO A 384 -15.38 14.99 3.67
CA PRO A 384 -16.83 15.06 3.67
C PRO A 384 -17.39 14.87 5.08
N GLY A 385 -18.37 15.68 5.46
CA GLY A 385 -19.16 15.49 6.68
C GLY A 385 -19.98 14.21 6.60
N ARG A 386 -21.02 14.08 7.44
CA ARG A 386 -21.91 12.91 7.42
C ARG A 386 -22.47 12.67 6.01
N SER A 387 -22.32 11.46 5.53
CA SER A 387 -22.76 11.04 4.20
C SER A 387 -23.29 9.63 4.23
N TRP A 388 -24.04 9.26 3.21
CA TRP A 388 -24.58 7.92 3.06
C TRP A 388 -24.21 7.32 1.70
N ARG A 389 -24.14 5.99 1.66
CA ARG A 389 -23.87 5.22 0.45
C ARG A 389 -24.79 4.01 0.39
N LEU A 390 -25.40 3.78 -0.77
CA LEU A 390 -26.17 2.58 -1.08
C LEU A 390 -25.41 1.77 -2.13
N SER A 391 -25.20 0.49 -1.87
CA SER A 391 -24.56 -0.42 -2.81
C SER A 391 -25.45 -1.61 -3.11
N ILE A 392 -25.54 -1.96 -4.38
CA ILE A 392 -26.27 -3.11 -4.89
C ILE A 392 -25.29 -3.99 -5.67
N CYS A 393 -25.15 -5.25 -5.27
CA CYS A 393 -24.29 -6.21 -5.94
C CYS A 393 -25.11 -7.40 -6.40
N LEU A 394 -25.05 -7.70 -7.70
CA LEU A 394 -25.67 -8.86 -8.32
C LEU A 394 -24.57 -9.88 -8.65
N SER A 395 -24.79 -11.14 -8.29
CA SER A 395 -23.91 -12.26 -8.63
C SER A 395 -24.72 -13.36 -9.29
N TYR A 396 -24.23 -13.97 -10.36
CA TYR A 396 -24.85 -15.04 -11.12
C TYR A 396 -23.89 -16.22 -11.28
#